data_b7072587dfe532fd6fff32f344a043d8
#
_entry.id   b7072587dfe532fd6fff32f344a043d8
#
_cell.length_a   1.000
_cell.length_b   1.000
_cell.length_c   1.000
_cell.angle_alpha   90.00
_cell.angle_beta   90.00
_cell.angle_gamma   90.00
#
_symmetry.space_group_name_H-M   'P 1'
#
loop_
_entity.id
_entity.type
_entity.pdbx_description
1 polymer ?
#
loop_
_entity_poly.entity_id
_entity_poly.type
_entity_poly.pdbx_seq_one_letter_code
_entity_poly.pdbx_strand_id
1 'polypeptide(L)'
;MRNPKGPLCIAIFGLTTLLFLSLSGCGTPSEQPTSQQDGEQMKEAEATKAATPPETHRSGSAQPARVMAPSPPPARKAVFAAGTPITVVTSSMLSTKTNQTGEPFQASLANDLADGDWVVARKGASVTGVISDSDPGGRVKGVASITLQLKKLILADGREVSVSTTAYGAEAKSSKKKDAARIGIGAGIGAAVGAIAGGGKGAAIGAGVGGAAGTGATLAKRGDPAAIPSETPIRFELTAPLEIAEQK
;
A
#
# COMPACT_ATOMS: atom_id res chain seq x y z
N MET A 1 23.78 51.28 -33.84
CA MET A 1 25.06 51.71 -33.25
C MET A 1 25.13 51.24 -31.81
N ARG A 2 26.10 50.37 -31.60
CA ARG A 2 26.86 50.02 -30.40
C ARG A 2 26.14 49.52 -29.12
N ASN A 3 26.28 48.27 -28.98
CA ASN A 3 26.33 47.49 -27.72
C ASN A 3 27.58 47.91 -26.91
N PRO A 4 27.58 47.85 -25.60
CA PRO A 4 28.60 47.01 -25.01
C PRO A 4 28.13 46.05 -23.92
N LYS A 5 28.74 44.91 -24.04
CA LYS A 5 28.93 43.78 -23.15
C LYS A 5 29.53 44.17 -21.79
N GLY A 6 29.23 43.44 -20.77
CA GLY A 6 30.07 43.27 -19.59
C GLY A 6 29.56 42.17 -18.66
N PRO A 7 30.31 41.09 -18.45
CA PRO A 7 29.97 40.05 -17.51
C PRO A 7 30.57 40.37 -16.14
N LEU A 8 29.79 40.20 -15.06
CA LEU A 8 30.38 40.15 -13.73
C LEU A 8 30.20 38.76 -13.14
N CYS A 9 31.22 37.96 -13.35
CA CYS A 9 31.49 36.77 -12.59
C CYS A 9 31.82 37.15 -11.15
N ILE A 10 31.09 36.64 -10.18
CA ILE A 10 31.59 36.55 -8.81
C ILE A 10 31.55 35.08 -8.43
N ALA A 11 32.70 34.46 -8.55
CA ALA A 11 33.05 33.20 -7.93
C ALA A 11 33.33 33.46 -6.46
N ILE A 12 32.59 32.80 -5.59
CA ILE A 12 33.01 32.67 -4.18
C ILE A 12 33.24 31.18 -3.93
N PHE A 13 34.52 30.87 -4.00
CA PHE A 13 35.15 29.67 -3.48
C PHE A 13 35.08 29.71 -1.94
N GLY A 14 34.37 28.75 -1.37
CA GLY A 14 34.40 28.47 0.06
C GLY A 14 34.84 27.05 0.29
N LEU A 15 36.16 26.91 0.34
CA LEU A 15 36.91 25.72 0.72
C LEU A 15 36.76 25.49 2.23
N THR A 16 36.14 24.42 2.66
CA THR A 16 36.34 23.89 4.02
C THR A 16 36.62 22.40 3.96
N THR A 17 37.88 22.13 3.90
CA THR A 17 38.55 20.88 4.28
C THR A 17 38.38 20.67 5.77
N LEU A 18 37.82 19.57 6.19
CA LEU A 18 38.08 19.01 7.54
C LEU A 18 37.98 17.49 7.50
N LEU A 19 39.11 16.93 7.47
CA LEU A 19 39.83 16.07 8.41
C LEU A 19 39.14 14.72 8.69
N PHE A 20 39.65 13.75 7.98
CA PHE A 20 39.54 12.32 8.24
C PHE A 20 40.25 11.98 9.55
N LEU A 21 39.55 11.33 10.43
CA LEU A 21 40.19 10.53 11.49
C LEU A 21 39.82 9.08 11.28
N SER A 22 40.74 8.35 10.72
CA SER A 22 40.78 6.90 10.58
C SER A 22 40.91 6.27 11.97
N LEU A 23 39.98 5.37 12.30
CA LEU A 23 40.20 4.40 13.36
C LEU A 23 40.04 3.01 12.78
N SER A 24 41.20 2.38 12.56
CA SER A 24 41.33 0.96 12.24
C SER A 24 40.88 0.14 13.45
N GLY A 25 39.92 -0.71 13.26
CA GLY A 25 39.51 -1.77 14.17
C GLY A 25 39.49 -3.10 13.43
N CYS A 26 40.57 -3.86 13.58
CA CYS A 26 40.64 -5.28 13.24
C CYS A 26 39.63 -6.06 14.06
N GLY A 27 38.83 -6.88 13.42
CA GLY A 27 37.98 -7.88 14.03
C GLY A 27 37.82 -9.04 13.07
N THR A 28 38.50 -10.11 13.37
CA THR A 28 38.68 -11.42 12.79
C THR A 28 37.43 -12.08 12.14
N PRO A 29 37.63 -12.85 11.08
CA PRO A 29 36.60 -13.72 10.50
C PRO A 29 36.56 -15.05 11.26
N SER A 30 35.40 -15.47 11.69
CA SER A 30 35.14 -16.84 12.16
C SER A 30 34.55 -17.64 11.01
N GLU A 31 35.34 -18.45 10.49
CA GLU A 31 35.35 -19.91 10.23
C GLU A 31 33.98 -20.56 10.09
N GLN A 32 33.75 -20.99 8.86
CA GLN A 32 32.90 -22.13 8.50
C GLN A 32 33.56 -23.44 8.95
N PRO A 33 32.85 -24.43 9.40
CA PRO A 33 33.29 -25.81 9.24
C PRO A 33 32.55 -26.46 8.07
N THR A 34 33.27 -26.61 7.02
CA THR A 34 33.13 -27.69 6.03
C THR A 34 33.34 -29.02 6.72
N SER A 35 32.38 -29.90 6.65
CA SER A 35 32.58 -31.31 6.91
C SER A 35 32.30 -32.06 5.61
N GLN A 36 33.35 -32.23 4.86
CA GLN A 36 33.52 -33.37 3.99
C GLN A 36 33.85 -34.57 4.89
N GLN A 37 33.19 -35.65 4.64
CA GLN A 37 33.79 -36.98 4.90
C GLN A 37 33.36 -37.92 3.81
N ASP A 38 34.35 -38.15 2.99
CA ASP A 38 34.63 -39.32 2.16
C ASP A 38 34.65 -40.61 2.99
N GLY A 39 34.47 -41.66 2.28
CA GLY A 39 34.79 -43.00 2.75
C GLY A 39 33.77 -43.98 2.22
N GLU A 40 33.91 -44.42 1.03
CA GLU A 40 34.74 -45.52 0.60
C GLU A 40 34.25 -46.90 1.05
N GLN A 41 33.88 -47.56 0.00
CA GLN A 41 34.33 -48.87 -0.45
C GLN A 41 33.63 -50.11 0.11
N MET A 42 33.00 -50.78 -0.85
CA MET A 42 33.40 -52.11 -1.41
C MET A 42 33.37 -53.29 -0.47
N LYS A 43 32.53 -54.27 -0.85
CA LYS A 43 32.94 -55.64 -1.23
C LYS A 43 31.66 -56.45 -1.38
N GLU A 44 31.24 -56.83 -2.52
CA GLU A 44 31.55 -57.98 -3.34
C GLU A 44 31.81 -59.29 -2.55
N ALA A 45 30.96 -60.24 -2.78
CA ALA A 45 31.14 -61.67 -2.97
C ALA A 45 29.77 -62.34 -2.84
N GLU A 46 29.24 -62.80 -3.88
CA GLU A 46 29.42 -64.05 -4.63
C GLU A 46 28.64 -65.23 -4.03
N ALA A 47 27.72 -65.62 -4.89
CA ALA A 47 27.34 -66.95 -5.32
C ALA A 47 27.04 -68.06 -4.27
N THR A 48 25.90 -68.68 -4.37
CA THR A 48 25.77 -70.03 -4.91
C THR A 48 24.33 -70.53 -4.75
N LYS A 49 23.65 -70.70 -5.85
CA LYS A 49 23.19 -72.00 -6.45
C LYS A 49 22.03 -72.74 -5.78
N ALA A 50 20.98 -72.79 -6.57
CA ALA A 50 20.14 -73.92 -6.93
C ALA A 50 19.26 -74.56 -5.85
N ALA A 51 17.98 -74.53 -6.10
CA ALA A 51 17.16 -75.66 -6.51
C ALA A 51 15.70 -75.32 -6.53
N THR A 52 15.11 -75.60 -7.66
CA THR A 52 13.70 -75.64 -7.99
C THR A 52 13.06 -76.94 -7.53
N PRO A 53 11.78 -77.13 -7.68
CA PRO A 53 10.58 -76.92 -6.87
C PRO A 53 10.05 -78.25 -6.33
N PRO A 54 8.83 -78.52 -5.93
CA PRO A 54 7.53 -78.01 -6.31
C PRO A 54 6.49 -77.89 -5.17
N GLU A 55 5.31 -77.53 -5.59
CA GLU A 55 3.97 -77.92 -5.14
C GLU A 55 3.13 -76.86 -4.38
N THR A 56 2.17 -76.37 -5.11
CA THR A 56 0.72 -76.45 -4.89
C THR A 56 0.23 -76.37 -3.46
N HIS A 57 -0.19 -75.21 -3.03
CA HIS A 57 -1.36 -75.06 -2.19
C HIS A 57 -2.22 -73.88 -2.62
N ARG A 58 -3.28 -74.24 -3.34
CA ARG A 58 -4.49 -73.39 -3.39
C ARG A 58 -4.92 -73.14 -1.94
N SER A 59 -4.71 -71.99 -1.44
CA SER A 59 -5.49 -71.48 -0.33
C SER A 59 -6.12 -70.18 -0.79
N GLY A 60 -7.40 -70.23 -1.00
CA GLY A 60 -8.23 -69.11 -1.29
C GLY A 60 -8.14 -68.11 -0.15
N SER A 61 -7.26 -67.12 -0.31
CA SER A 61 -7.27 -65.95 0.52
C SER A 61 -8.41 -65.08 0.04
N ALA A 62 -9.52 -65.22 0.72
CA ALA A 62 -10.60 -64.23 0.65
C ALA A 62 -9.99 -62.85 1.01
N GLN A 63 -9.79 -62.07 0.02
CA GLN A 63 -9.41 -60.68 0.15
C GLN A 63 -10.49 -60.00 1.01
N PRO A 64 -10.17 -59.52 2.22
CA PRO A 64 -11.18 -58.83 2.99
C PRO A 64 -11.66 -57.65 2.15
N ALA A 65 -12.94 -57.62 1.90
CA ALA A 65 -13.59 -56.50 1.22
C ALA A 65 -13.12 -55.21 1.89
N ARG A 66 -12.34 -54.44 1.14
CA ARG A 66 -11.90 -53.11 1.54
C ARG A 66 -13.19 -52.32 1.77
N VAL A 67 -13.56 -52.24 3.02
CA VAL A 67 -14.66 -51.33 3.44
C VAL A 67 -14.24 -49.95 2.96
N MET A 68 -14.83 -49.50 1.87
CA MET A 68 -14.66 -48.14 1.42
C MET A 68 -15.16 -47.28 2.56
N ALA A 69 -14.24 -46.60 3.25
CA ALA A 69 -14.59 -45.54 4.19
C ALA A 69 -15.54 -44.58 3.45
N PRO A 70 -16.63 -44.16 4.08
CA PRO A 70 -17.54 -43.22 3.47
C PRO A 70 -16.73 -41.98 3.06
N SER A 71 -16.86 -41.59 1.79
CA SER A 71 -16.25 -40.37 1.29
C SER A 71 -16.68 -39.23 2.19
N PRO A 72 -15.74 -38.37 2.65
CA PRO A 72 -16.11 -37.21 3.47
C PRO A 72 -17.17 -36.40 2.71
N PRO A 73 -18.17 -35.90 3.42
CA PRO A 73 -19.20 -35.08 2.78
C PRO A 73 -18.58 -33.91 2.02
N PRO A 74 -19.11 -33.52 0.85
CA PRO A 74 -18.55 -32.43 0.08
C PRO A 74 -18.48 -31.17 0.94
N ALA A 75 -17.28 -30.56 1.01
CA ALA A 75 -17.08 -29.30 1.72
C ALA A 75 -18.01 -28.24 1.10
N ARG A 76 -18.73 -27.51 1.96
CA ARG A 76 -19.54 -26.38 1.49
C ARG A 76 -18.64 -25.34 0.84
N LYS A 77 -19.13 -24.72 -0.23
CA LYS A 77 -18.45 -23.64 -0.93
C LYS A 77 -19.35 -22.41 -0.90
N ALA A 78 -18.85 -21.30 -0.42
CA ALA A 78 -19.49 -20.01 -0.61
C ALA A 78 -18.94 -19.37 -1.89
N VAL A 79 -19.82 -18.82 -2.70
CA VAL A 79 -19.45 -18.16 -3.95
C VAL A 79 -20.06 -16.76 -3.97
N PHE A 80 -19.20 -15.75 -3.86
CA PHE A 80 -19.61 -14.36 -4.00
C PHE A 80 -19.34 -13.91 -5.44
N ALA A 81 -20.39 -13.50 -6.13
CA ALA A 81 -20.28 -13.04 -7.51
C ALA A 81 -19.50 -11.72 -7.60
N ALA A 82 -18.92 -11.46 -8.78
CA ALA A 82 -18.44 -10.13 -9.11
C ALA A 82 -19.57 -9.10 -8.95
N GLY A 83 -19.25 -7.90 -8.44
CA GLY A 83 -20.23 -6.88 -8.07
C GLY A 83 -20.76 -6.99 -6.63
N THR A 84 -20.44 -8.07 -5.89
CA THR A 84 -20.82 -8.15 -4.46
C THR A 84 -20.17 -7.01 -3.68
N PRO A 85 -20.97 -6.20 -2.94
CA PRO A 85 -20.44 -5.10 -2.16
C PRO A 85 -19.78 -5.58 -0.87
N ILE A 86 -18.59 -5.06 -0.60
CA ILE A 86 -17.86 -5.24 0.64
C ILE A 86 -17.65 -3.86 1.26
N THR A 87 -18.24 -3.64 2.44
CA THR A 87 -18.05 -2.38 3.18
C THR A 87 -17.02 -2.59 4.26
N VAL A 88 -15.99 -1.75 4.29
CA VAL A 88 -14.94 -1.77 5.30
C VAL A 88 -14.83 -0.43 6.00
N VAL A 89 -14.28 -0.44 7.19
CA VAL A 89 -14.01 0.74 8.01
C VAL A 89 -12.49 0.87 8.15
N THR A 90 -11.95 2.02 7.81
CA THR A 90 -10.51 2.28 7.92
C THR A 90 -10.05 2.31 9.38
N SER A 91 -8.98 1.60 9.70
CA SER A 91 -8.43 1.56 11.07
C SER A 91 -7.61 2.81 11.41
N SER A 92 -7.06 3.48 10.42
CA SER A 92 -6.24 4.68 10.59
C SER A 92 -6.58 5.74 9.55
N MET A 93 -6.18 6.97 9.82
CA MET A 93 -6.28 8.05 8.84
C MET A 93 -5.31 7.82 7.69
N LEU A 94 -5.81 7.86 6.46
CA LEU A 94 -5.02 7.78 5.23
C LEU A 94 -4.94 9.15 4.58
N SER A 95 -3.76 9.57 4.15
CA SER A 95 -3.56 10.89 3.55
C SER A 95 -2.43 10.86 2.53
N THR A 96 -2.60 11.59 1.42
CA THR A 96 -1.54 11.81 0.41
C THR A 96 -0.31 12.53 0.97
N LYS A 97 -0.38 13.04 2.21
CA LYS A 97 0.74 13.68 2.88
C LYS A 97 1.65 12.68 3.59
N THR A 98 1.10 11.59 4.08
CA THR A 98 1.80 10.59 4.91
C THR A 98 1.96 9.26 4.22
N ASN A 99 1.06 8.91 3.30
CA ASN A 99 1.03 7.60 2.66
C ASN A 99 1.40 7.70 1.18
N GLN A 100 2.08 6.66 0.70
CA GLN A 100 2.58 6.57 -0.68
C GLN A 100 1.85 5.49 -1.47
N THR A 101 1.95 5.60 -2.79
CA THR A 101 1.48 4.54 -3.70
C THR A 101 2.19 3.22 -3.42
N GLY A 102 1.43 2.14 -3.35
CA GLY A 102 1.91 0.79 -3.02
C GLY A 102 1.92 0.47 -1.52
N GLU A 103 1.66 1.44 -0.65
CA GLU A 103 1.65 1.22 0.79
C GLU A 103 0.41 0.43 1.23
N PRO A 104 0.56 -0.61 2.08
CA PRO A 104 -0.56 -1.34 2.62
C PRO A 104 -1.28 -0.53 3.71
N PHE A 105 -2.60 -0.67 3.79
CA PHE A 105 -3.40 -0.13 4.88
C PHE A 105 -4.27 -1.21 5.51
N GLN A 106 -4.66 -0.97 6.75
CA GLN A 106 -5.53 -1.86 7.52
C GLN A 106 -6.94 -1.27 7.61
N ALA A 107 -7.90 -2.16 7.48
CA ALA A 107 -9.32 -1.86 7.65
C ALA A 107 -10.00 -3.04 8.33
N SER A 108 -11.22 -2.85 8.79
CA SER A 108 -12.06 -3.91 9.33
C SER A 108 -13.38 -4.00 8.56
N LEU A 109 -13.93 -5.20 8.46
CA LEU A 109 -15.19 -5.44 7.80
C LEU A 109 -16.33 -4.76 8.57
N ALA A 110 -17.15 -3.96 7.90
CA ALA A 110 -18.25 -3.23 8.53
C ALA A 110 -19.46 -4.11 8.82
N ASN A 111 -19.70 -5.13 8.00
CA ASN A 111 -20.83 -6.05 8.08
C ASN A 111 -20.34 -7.48 7.89
N ASP A 112 -21.13 -8.46 8.36
CA ASP A 112 -20.86 -9.86 8.07
C ASP A 112 -20.90 -10.14 6.56
N LEU A 113 -19.97 -10.96 6.09
CA LEU A 113 -20.00 -11.54 4.76
C LEU A 113 -20.50 -12.98 4.88
N ALA A 114 -21.73 -13.21 4.46
CA ALA A 114 -22.40 -14.50 4.60
C ALA A 114 -22.97 -14.98 3.25
N ASP A 115 -23.00 -16.30 3.09
CA ASP A 115 -23.65 -16.98 1.99
C ASP A 115 -24.75 -17.90 2.58
N GLY A 116 -26.01 -17.45 2.51
CA GLY A 116 -27.10 -18.07 3.24
C GLY A 116 -26.88 -18.03 4.75
N ASP A 117 -26.91 -19.21 5.37
CA ASP A 117 -26.71 -19.36 6.82
C ASP A 117 -25.23 -19.44 7.24
N TRP A 118 -24.31 -19.44 6.28
CA TRP A 118 -22.88 -19.54 6.56
C TRP A 118 -22.19 -18.19 6.58
N VAL A 119 -21.75 -17.76 7.76
CA VAL A 119 -20.94 -16.54 7.93
C VAL A 119 -19.49 -16.85 7.58
N VAL A 120 -19.03 -16.37 6.45
CA VAL A 120 -17.69 -16.58 5.91
C VAL A 120 -16.68 -15.63 6.55
N ALA A 121 -17.05 -14.37 6.73
CA ALA A 121 -16.27 -13.42 7.48
C ALA A 121 -17.18 -12.56 8.35
N ARG A 122 -16.78 -12.38 9.61
CA ARG A 122 -17.59 -11.63 10.59
C ARG A 122 -17.28 -10.13 10.50
N LYS A 123 -18.25 -9.33 10.89
CA LYS A 123 -18.02 -7.92 11.19
C LYS A 123 -16.80 -7.74 12.09
N GLY A 124 -15.94 -6.78 11.77
CA GLY A 124 -14.68 -6.56 12.47
C GLY A 124 -13.53 -7.43 11.99
N ALA A 125 -13.75 -8.38 11.06
CA ALA A 125 -12.66 -9.15 10.46
C ALA A 125 -11.64 -8.21 9.80
N SER A 126 -10.37 -8.52 9.97
CA SER A 126 -9.28 -7.70 9.41
C SER A 126 -9.25 -7.80 7.89
N VAL A 127 -9.09 -6.65 7.27
CA VAL A 127 -8.95 -6.49 5.82
C VAL A 127 -7.70 -5.70 5.54
N THR A 128 -6.86 -6.21 4.65
CA THR A 128 -5.68 -5.48 4.18
C THR A 128 -5.92 -4.99 2.77
N GLY A 129 -5.77 -3.70 2.58
CA GLY A 129 -5.79 -3.05 1.27
C GLY A 129 -4.44 -2.48 0.90
N VAL A 130 -4.36 -1.95 -0.30
CA VAL A 130 -3.20 -1.24 -0.84
C VAL A 130 -3.65 0.08 -1.42
N ILE A 131 -2.85 1.11 -1.22
CA ILE A 131 -3.01 2.40 -1.86
C ILE A 131 -2.53 2.27 -3.31
N SER A 132 -3.47 2.19 -4.24
CA SER A 132 -3.15 1.99 -5.66
C SER A 132 -2.53 3.24 -6.27
N ASP A 133 -2.96 4.42 -5.80
CA ASP A 133 -2.44 5.71 -6.24
C ASP A 133 -2.52 6.74 -5.12
N SER A 134 -1.49 7.59 -5.01
CA SER A 134 -1.42 8.67 -4.05
C SER A 134 -0.78 9.89 -4.70
N ASP A 135 -1.61 10.79 -5.22
CA ASP A 135 -1.18 12.07 -5.83
C ASP A 135 -1.35 13.20 -4.81
N PRO A 136 -0.28 13.82 -4.34
CA PRO A 136 -0.35 14.96 -3.43
C PRO A 136 -0.88 16.24 -4.07
N GLY A 137 -1.21 16.22 -5.36
CA GLY A 137 -1.66 17.38 -6.12
C GLY A 137 -0.56 18.40 -6.42
N GLY A 138 -0.86 19.28 -7.34
CA GLY A 138 0.04 20.37 -7.75
C GLY A 138 -0.08 21.60 -6.87
N ARG A 139 0.90 22.50 -6.94
CA ARG A 139 0.85 23.82 -6.27
C ARG A 139 -0.11 24.80 -6.98
N VAL A 140 -0.24 24.69 -8.28
CA VAL A 140 -1.03 25.58 -9.13
C VAL A 140 -2.24 24.89 -9.74
N LYS A 141 -2.05 23.64 -10.17
CA LYS A 141 -3.08 22.81 -10.81
C LYS A 141 -3.03 21.42 -10.22
N GLY A 142 -4.17 20.75 -10.23
CA GLY A 142 -4.35 19.39 -9.70
C GLY A 142 -4.87 19.43 -8.26
N VAL A 143 -5.81 18.57 -7.99
CA VAL A 143 -6.35 18.28 -6.65
C VAL A 143 -5.69 17.02 -6.17
N ALA A 144 -5.28 16.98 -4.90
CA ALA A 144 -4.73 15.75 -4.34
C ALA A 144 -5.77 14.64 -4.37
N SER A 145 -5.36 13.44 -4.71
CA SER A 145 -6.22 12.24 -4.77
C SER A 145 -5.52 11.02 -4.17
N ILE A 146 -6.30 10.18 -3.52
CA ILE A 146 -5.85 8.90 -2.99
C ILE A 146 -6.82 7.82 -3.45
N THR A 147 -6.28 6.72 -3.97
CA THR A 147 -7.04 5.60 -4.49
C THR A 147 -6.69 4.33 -3.73
N LEU A 148 -7.71 3.61 -3.27
CA LEU A 148 -7.60 2.43 -2.43
C LEU A 148 -8.16 1.19 -3.14
N GLN A 149 -7.56 0.02 -2.88
CA GLN A 149 -8.07 -1.29 -3.29
C GLN A 149 -7.88 -2.29 -2.17
N LEU A 150 -8.83 -3.21 -1.99
CA LEU A 150 -8.67 -4.33 -1.06
C LEU A 150 -7.90 -5.47 -1.74
N LYS A 151 -7.06 -6.16 -0.98
CA LYS A 151 -6.23 -7.27 -1.46
C LYS A 151 -6.41 -8.55 -0.67
N LYS A 152 -6.64 -8.44 0.64
CA LYS A 152 -6.76 -9.60 1.53
C LYS A 152 -7.88 -9.41 2.53
N LEU A 153 -8.58 -10.49 2.82
CA LEU A 153 -9.62 -10.58 3.85
C LEU A 153 -9.31 -11.76 4.75
N ILE A 154 -9.41 -11.56 6.06
CA ILE A 154 -9.31 -12.64 7.03
C ILE A 154 -10.71 -13.19 7.28
N LEU A 155 -10.86 -14.51 7.09
CA LEU A 155 -12.12 -15.23 7.28
C LEU A 155 -12.39 -15.51 8.75
N ALA A 156 -13.60 -16.02 9.05
CA ALA A 156 -14.02 -16.39 10.39
C ALA A 156 -13.18 -17.55 10.99
N ASP A 157 -12.56 -18.36 10.13
CA ASP A 157 -11.66 -19.47 10.50
C ASP A 157 -10.18 -19.05 10.61
N GLY A 158 -9.87 -17.76 10.44
CA GLY A 158 -8.52 -17.21 10.53
C GLY A 158 -7.69 -17.31 9.26
N ARG A 159 -8.21 -17.88 8.18
CA ARG A 159 -7.51 -17.94 6.89
C ARG A 159 -7.51 -16.58 6.20
N GLU A 160 -6.41 -16.29 5.51
CA GLU A 160 -6.35 -15.16 4.58
C GLU A 160 -6.80 -15.57 3.17
N VAL A 161 -7.70 -14.81 2.59
CA VAL A 161 -8.13 -14.98 1.22
C VAL A 161 -7.82 -13.71 0.42
N SER A 162 -7.29 -13.90 -0.78
CA SER A 162 -7.06 -12.78 -1.71
C SER A 162 -8.37 -12.34 -2.31
N VAL A 163 -8.62 -11.04 -2.27
CA VAL A 163 -9.79 -10.41 -2.87
C VAL A 163 -9.36 -9.38 -3.92
N SER A 164 -10.15 -9.27 -4.98
CA SER A 164 -9.96 -8.23 -5.99
C SER A 164 -11.18 -7.34 -6.00
N THR A 165 -10.98 -6.05 -5.78
CA THR A 165 -12.09 -5.08 -5.70
C THR A 165 -11.90 -3.93 -6.67
N THR A 166 -12.98 -3.20 -6.91
CA THR A 166 -12.92 -1.89 -7.57
C THR A 166 -12.05 -0.94 -6.75
N ALA A 167 -11.50 0.04 -7.44
CA ALA A 167 -10.76 1.12 -6.79
C ALA A 167 -11.73 2.14 -6.20
N TYR A 168 -11.46 2.59 -4.98
CA TYR A 168 -12.14 3.70 -4.34
C TYR A 168 -11.23 4.92 -4.34
N GLY A 169 -11.65 6.00 -5.01
CA GLY A 169 -10.93 7.26 -5.06
C GLY A 169 -11.51 8.31 -4.12
N ALA A 170 -10.66 9.00 -3.37
CA ALA A 170 -11.02 10.17 -2.60
C ALA A 170 -10.15 11.36 -3.03
N GLU A 171 -10.80 12.49 -3.30
CA GLU A 171 -10.13 13.73 -3.69
C GLU A 171 -10.18 14.75 -2.56
N ALA A 172 -9.15 15.58 -2.49
CA ALA A 172 -9.12 16.71 -1.59
C ALA A 172 -10.16 17.77 -2.01
N LYS A 173 -10.66 18.51 -1.04
CA LYS A 173 -11.49 19.68 -1.34
C LYS A 173 -10.65 20.75 -2.04
N SER A 174 -11.17 21.32 -3.11
CA SER A 174 -10.50 22.40 -3.84
C SER A 174 -10.19 23.59 -2.92
N SER A 175 -8.93 23.99 -2.87
CA SER A 175 -8.48 25.15 -2.08
C SER A 175 -8.79 26.51 -2.72
N LYS A 176 -9.32 26.53 -3.95
CA LYS A 176 -9.55 27.77 -4.73
C LYS A 176 -10.25 28.89 -3.94
N LYS A 177 -11.29 28.55 -3.16
CA LYS A 177 -12.02 29.57 -2.35
C LYS A 177 -11.13 30.10 -1.22
N LYS A 178 -10.32 29.25 -0.56
CA LYS A 178 -9.39 29.66 0.49
C LYS A 178 -8.28 30.55 -0.08
N ASP A 179 -7.78 30.21 -1.25
CA ASP A 179 -6.70 30.91 -1.93
C ASP A 179 -7.20 32.30 -2.42
N ALA A 180 -8.39 32.35 -3.00
CA ALA A 180 -9.03 33.60 -3.36
C ALA A 180 -9.26 34.52 -2.13
N ALA A 181 -9.69 33.97 -1.00
CA ALA A 181 -9.85 34.70 0.24
C ALA A 181 -8.51 35.28 0.74
N ARG A 182 -7.42 34.48 0.71
CA ARG A 182 -6.07 34.94 1.12
C ARG A 182 -5.58 36.10 0.25
N ILE A 183 -5.75 35.96 -1.08
CA ILE A 183 -5.40 37.03 -2.02
C ILE A 183 -6.23 38.28 -1.75
N GLY A 184 -7.55 38.15 -1.55
CA GLY A 184 -8.45 39.27 -1.23
C GLY A 184 -8.10 39.97 0.08
N ILE A 185 -7.75 39.20 1.14
CA ILE A 185 -7.31 39.78 2.42
C ILE A 185 -5.99 40.53 2.24
N GLY A 186 -4.99 39.94 1.54
CA GLY A 186 -3.73 40.60 1.25
C GLY A 186 -3.91 41.92 0.49
N ALA A 187 -4.75 41.90 -0.54
CA ALA A 187 -5.10 43.11 -1.30
C ALA A 187 -5.83 44.15 -0.44
N GLY A 188 -6.77 43.71 0.42
CA GLY A 188 -7.52 44.61 1.31
C GLY A 188 -6.63 45.32 2.34
N ILE A 189 -5.73 44.56 2.99
CA ILE A 189 -4.77 45.13 3.96
C ILE A 189 -3.82 46.10 3.24
N GLY A 190 -3.28 45.70 2.08
CA GLY A 190 -2.39 46.52 1.28
C GLY A 190 -3.08 47.83 0.82
N ALA A 191 -4.37 47.76 0.40
CA ALA A 191 -5.15 48.89 0.04
C ALA A 191 -5.36 49.86 1.22
N ALA A 192 -5.69 49.35 2.41
CA ALA A 192 -5.90 50.17 3.60
C ALA A 192 -4.62 50.93 4.01
N VAL A 193 -3.49 50.26 4.06
CA VAL A 193 -2.19 50.86 4.37
C VAL A 193 -1.80 51.89 3.30
N GLY A 194 -1.96 51.52 2.02
CA GLY A 194 -1.68 52.42 0.90
C GLY A 194 -2.57 53.66 0.87
N ALA A 195 -3.85 53.54 1.27
CA ALA A 195 -4.78 54.65 1.35
C ALA A 195 -4.35 55.69 2.39
N ILE A 196 -3.86 55.26 3.55
CA ILE A 196 -3.35 56.13 4.61
C ILE A 196 -2.13 56.92 4.14
N ALA A 197 -1.21 56.27 3.38
CA ALA A 197 0.04 56.87 2.94
C ALA A 197 -0.07 57.72 1.70
N GLY A 198 -1.01 57.44 0.79
CA GLY A 198 -1.07 58.09 -0.52
C GLY A 198 -2.48 58.28 -1.09
N GLY A 199 -3.51 58.21 -0.24
CA GLY A 199 -4.91 58.37 -0.66
C GLY A 199 -5.33 57.29 -1.69
N GLY A 200 -6.17 57.69 -2.65
CA GLY A 200 -6.71 56.73 -3.64
C GLY A 200 -5.65 56.08 -4.53
N LYS A 201 -4.61 56.82 -4.92
CA LYS A 201 -3.47 56.26 -5.70
C LYS A 201 -2.64 55.25 -4.88
N GLY A 202 -2.41 55.60 -3.60
CA GLY A 202 -1.71 54.69 -2.69
C GLY A 202 -2.51 53.42 -2.41
N ALA A 203 -3.84 53.54 -2.30
CA ALA A 203 -4.70 52.35 -2.14
C ALA A 203 -4.60 51.36 -3.33
N ALA A 204 -4.59 51.90 -4.55
CA ALA A 204 -4.48 51.06 -5.75
C ALA A 204 -3.12 50.33 -5.83
N ILE A 205 -2.02 51.05 -5.53
CA ILE A 205 -0.68 50.48 -5.50
C ILE A 205 -0.57 49.44 -4.37
N GLY A 206 -1.07 49.78 -3.17
CA GLY A 206 -1.07 48.91 -2.00
C GLY A 206 -1.90 47.65 -2.20
N ALA A 207 -3.06 47.74 -2.86
CA ALA A 207 -3.86 46.58 -3.25
C ALA A 207 -3.13 45.67 -4.21
N GLY A 208 -2.43 46.25 -5.19
CA GLY A 208 -1.61 45.48 -6.16
C GLY A 208 -0.46 44.71 -5.48
N VAL A 209 0.30 45.40 -4.65
CA VAL A 209 1.42 44.78 -3.89
C VAL A 209 0.92 43.74 -2.91
N GLY A 210 -0.14 44.05 -2.14
CA GLY A 210 -0.74 43.10 -1.17
C GLY A 210 -1.38 41.90 -1.84
N GLY A 211 -2.04 42.12 -2.99
CA GLY A 211 -2.57 41.01 -3.81
C GLY A 211 -1.47 40.12 -4.41
N ALA A 212 -0.39 40.74 -4.90
CA ALA A 212 0.79 39.99 -5.40
C ALA A 212 1.44 39.19 -4.27
N ALA A 213 1.61 39.75 -3.08
CA ALA A 213 2.14 39.01 -1.91
C ALA A 213 1.21 37.88 -1.50
N GLY A 214 -0.12 38.11 -1.47
CA GLY A 214 -1.13 37.08 -1.22
C GLY A 214 -1.06 35.94 -2.26
N THR A 215 -0.90 36.31 -3.53
CA THR A 215 -0.74 35.32 -4.62
C THR A 215 0.55 34.49 -4.44
N GLY A 216 1.66 35.18 -4.16
CA GLY A 216 2.95 34.50 -3.90
C GLY A 216 2.84 33.49 -2.75
N ALA A 217 2.16 33.87 -1.68
CA ALA A 217 1.94 33.00 -0.53
C ALA A 217 1.09 31.76 -0.88
N THR A 218 0.10 31.91 -1.77
CA THR A 218 -0.74 30.78 -2.22
C THR A 218 0.05 29.84 -3.15
N LEU A 219 0.87 30.38 -4.05
CA LEU A 219 1.70 29.61 -4.97
C LEU A 219 2.81 28.85 -4.25
N ALA A 220 3.29 29.35 -3.11
CA ALA A 220 4.30 28.69 -2.31
C ALA A 220 3.77 27.43 -1.58
N LYS A 221 2.47 27.33 -1.35
CA LYS A 221 1.84 26.20 -0.66
C LYS A 221 1.23 25.22 -1.66
N ARG A 222 1.35 23.92 -1.38
CA ARG A 222 0.53 22.89 -2.03
C ARG A 222 -0.92 23.02 -1.55
N GLY A 223 -1.86 22.56 -2.37
CA GLY A 223 -3.26 22.42 -1.97
C GLY A 223 -3.46 21.56 -0.72
N ASP A 224 -4.68 21.49 -0.22
CA ASP A 224 -5.02 20.61 0.89
C ASP A 224 -4.79 19.15 0.44
N PRO A 225 -4.24 18.27 1.30
CA PRO A 225 -4.06 16.84 0.97
C PRO A 225 -5.41 16.14 0.87
N ALA A 226 -5.50 15.10 0.04
CA ALA A 226 -6.60 14.15 0.13
C ALA A 226 -6.42 13.35 1.42
N ALA A 227 -7.46 13.24 2.21
CA ALA A 227 -7.44 12.52 3.47
C ALA A 227 -8.76 11.78 3.68
N ILE A 228 -8.64 10.54 4.13
CA ILE A 228 -9.73 9.69 4.57
C ILE A 228 -9.53 9.51 6.07
N PRO A 229 -10.45 10.03 6.91
CA PRO A 229 -10.36 9.85 8.35
C PRO A 229 -10.39 8.38 8.74
N SER A 230 -9.86 8.05 9.92
CA SER A 230 -10.12 6.76 10.57
C SER A 230 -11.62 6.56 10.76
N GLU A 231 -12.03 5.31 10.88
CA GLU A 231 -13.42 4.91 11.10
C GLU A 231 -14.39 5.34 9.97
N THR A 232 -13.86 5.64 8.78
CA THR A 232 -14.68 5.97 7.62
C THR A 232 -15.17 4.69 6.95
N PRO A 233 -16.49 4.47 6.81
CA PRO A 233 -17.01 3.35 6.05
C PRO A 233 -16.80 3.59 4.55
N ILE A 234 -16.18 2.63 3.88
CA ILE A 234 -15.91 2.65 2.45
C ILE A 234 -16.51 1.39 1.83
N ARG A 235 -17.24 1.57 0.75
CA ARG A 235 -17.83 0.49 -0.02
C ARG A 235 -16.96 0.17 -1.23
N PHE A 236 -16.59 -1.08 -1.35
CA PHE A 236 -15.92 -1.67 -2.49
C PHE A 236 -16.84 -2.70 -3.16
N GLU A 237 -16.58 -3.04 -4.40
CA GLU A 237 -17.26 -4.10 -5.11
C GLU A 237 -16.24 -5.12 -5.61
N LEU A 238 -16.55 -6.41 -5.51
CA LEU A 238 -15.71 -7.46 -6.06
C LEU A 238 -15.62 -7.31 -7.58
N THR A 239 -14.41 -7.35 -8.14
CA THR A 239 -14.19 -7.37 -9.59
C THR A 239 -14.13 -8.78 -10.15
N ALA A 240 -13.87 -9.77 -9.31
CA ALA A 240 -13.83 -11.18 -9.66
C ALA A 240 -14.64 -11.99 -8.66
N PRO A 241 -15.20 -13.13 -9.06
CA PRO A 241 -15.90 -14.03 -8.14
C PRO A 241 -14.93 -14.53 -7.07
N LEU A 242 -15.41 -14.60 -5.83
CA LEU A 242 -14.67 -15.08 -4.67
C LEU A 242 -15.25 -16.42 -4.24
N GLU A 243 -14.47 -17.49 -4.38
CA GLU A 243 -14.86 -18.84 -3.96
C GLU A 243 -14.12 -19.20 -2.67
N ILE A 244 -14.87 -19.60 -1.66
CA ILE A 244 -14.34 -19.98 -0.36
C ILE A 244 -14.90 -21.35 0.00
N ALA A 245 -14.01 -22.33 0.18
CA ALA A 245 -14.39 -23.65 0.66
C ALA A 245 -14.36 -23.69 2.19
N GLU A 246 -15.39 -24.28 2.80
CA GLU A 246 -15.41 -24.57 4.22
C GLU A 246 -14.33 -25.63 4.53
N GLN A 247 -13.46 -25.33 5.46
CA GLN A 247 -12.56 -26.35 6.03
C GLN A 247 -13.16 -26.84 7.34
N LYS A 248 -13.27 -28.16 7.45
CA LYS A 248 -13.83 -28.85 8.61
C LYS A 248 -12.70 -29.26 9.55
#